data_a4da3100200f155bf14a7f957433987e
#
_entry.id   a4da3100200f155bf14a7f957433987e
#
_cell.length_a   1.000
_cell.length_b   1.000
_cell.length_c   1.000
_cell.angle_alpha   90.00
_cell.angle_beta   90.00
_cell.angle_gamma   90.00
#
_symmetry.space_group_name_H-M   'P 1'
#
loop_
_entity.id
_entity.type
_entity.pdbx_description
1 polymer ?
#
loop_
_entity_poly.entity_id
_entity_poly.type
_entity_poly.pdbx_seq_one_letter_code
_entity_poly.pdbx_strand_id
1 'polypeptide(L)'
;MDDPSNPLYLHHEESPSTMLVYQPLVGENYPTWARSMRMALIAKNKLGFIDGTLTLSSPIVKTSLATEAWVHCDKMVASWILNSVSQEIATSIVYKDTALEIWNDLRERLSLGNGQEVFQLQKDIASITQGHSSITSYFIQLNVLWDQLQNFRPFPMCSCGFCTCNLGQ
;
A
#
# COMPACT_ATOMS: atom_id res chain seq x y z
N MET A 1 25.61 7.96 9.28
CA MET A 1 24.25 7.43 9.13
C MET A 1 23.17 8.48 9.42
N ASP A 2 23.57 9.68 9.75
CA ASP A 2 22.66 10.77 10.15
C ASP A 2 22.08 11.58 8.96
N ASP A 3 22.07 11.00 7.78
CA ASP A 3 21.53 11.63 6.58
C ASP A 3 20.07 11.21 6.37
N PRO A 4 19.09 12.15 6.44
CA PRO A 4 17.67 11.87 6.21
C PRO A 4 17.37 11.28 4.82
N SER A 5 18.25 11.46 3.84
CA SER A 5 18.13 10.84 2.51
C SER A 5 18.46 9.34 2.50
N ASN A 6 19.13 8.85 3.54
CA ASN A 6 19.47 7.43 3.67
C ASN A 6 18.22 6.63 4.11
N PRO A 7 17.79 5.60 3.36
CA PRO A 7 16.64 4.78 3.75
C PRO A 7 16.83 4.00 5.06
N LEU A 8 18.08 3.83 5.54
CA LEU A 8 18.39 3.22 6.84
C LEU A 8 18.36 4.23 8.01
N TYR A 9 18.12 5.52 7.74
CA TYR A 9 18.00 6.53 8.77
C TYR A 9 16.63 6.40 9.46
N LEU A 10 16.63 6.37 10.80
CA LEU A 10 15.42 6.48 11.62
C LEU A 10 15.45 7.82 12.36
N HIS A 11 14.42 8.61 12.16
CA HIS A 11 14.28 9.86 12.89
C HIS A 11 14.00 9.55 14.37
N HIS A 12 14.58 10.32 15.29
CA HIS A 12 14.45 10.08 16.74
C HIS A 12 13.01 10.17 17.28
N GLU A 13 12.11 10.83 16.52
CA GLU A 13 10.68 10.92 16.85
C GLU A 13 9.85 9.74 16.29
N GLU A 14 10.46 8.88 15.49
CA GLU A 14 9.75 7.73 14.95
C GLU A 14 9.54 6.67 16.01
N SER A 15 8.30 6.24 16.16
CA SER A 15 7.89 5.23 17.12
C SER A 15 7.27 4.03 16.41
N PRO A 16 7.51 2.80 16.88
CA PRO A 16 6.82 1.61 16.39
C PRO A 16 5.30 1.71 16.51
N SER A 17 4.81 2.47 17.50
CA SER A 17 3.36 2.67 17.72
C SER A 17 2.72 3.70 16.82
N THR A 18 3.48 4.38 15.94
CA THR A 18 2.93 5.38 15.02
C THR A 18 1.96 4.74 14.04
N MET A 19 0.74 5.24 14.01
CA MET A 19 -0.28 4.83 13.03
C MET A 19 -0.08 5.62 11.74
N LEU A 20 0.31 4.96 10.67
CA LEU A 20 0.56 5.58 9.36
C LEU A 20 -0.70 5.71 8.51
N VAL A 21 -1.68 4.84 8.72
CA VAL A 21 -2.95 4.82 7.98
C VAL A 21 -4.09 4.91 8.98
N TYR A 22 -4.98 5.89 8.79
CA TYR A 22 -6.07 6.16 9.71
C TYR A 22 -7.12 5.02 9.75
N GLN A 23 -7.47 4.48 8.58
CA GLN A 23 -8.43 3.39 8.48
C GLN A 23 -7.70 2.05 8.45
N PRO A 24 -7.88 1.18 9.47
CA PRO A 24 -7.21 -0.10 9.50
C PRO A 24 -7.69 -1.02 8.36
N LEU A 25 -6.79 -1.90 7.93
CA LEU A 25 -7.11 -2.94 6.96
C LEU A 25 -8.07 -3.97 7.56
N VAL A 26 -9.22 -4.17 6.90
CA VAL A 26 -10.24 -5.16 7.29
C VAL A 26 -10.47 -6.21 6.19
N GLY A 27 -9.66 -6.22 5.14
CA GLY A 27 -9.74 -7.11 3.98
C GLY A 27 -10.30 -6.42 2.75
N GLU A 28 -11.57 -6.05 2.75
CA GLU A 28 -12.28 -5.42 1.62
C GLU A 28 -11.65 -4.08 1.18
N ASN A 29 -11.05 -3.33 2.12
CA ASN A 29 -10.42 -2.05 1.84
C ASN A 29 -8.93 -2.16 1.47
N TYR A 30 -8.44 -3.35 1.11
CA TYR A 30 -7.02 -3.59 0.80
C TYR A 30 -6.45 -2.60 -0.25
N PRO A 31 -7.09 -2.31 -1.38
CA PRO A 31 -6.52 -1.41 -2.39
C PRO A 31 -6.30 0.01 -1.86
N THR A 32 -7.28 0.56 -1.16
CA THR A 32 -7.21 1.90 -0.56
C THR A 32 -6.20 1.96 0.56
N TRP A 33 -6.19 0.95 1.44
CA TRP A 33 -5.22 0.82 2.52
C TRP A 33 -3.80 0.67 1.99
N ALA A 34 -3.58 -0.21 1.02
CA ALA A 34 -2.27 -0.46 0.43
C ALA A 34 -1.70 0.81 -0.23
N ARG A 35 -2.54 1.57 -0.95
CA ARG A 35 -2.15 2.87 -1.53
C ARG A 35 -1.74 3.87 -0.44
N SER A 36 -2.55 4.01 0.60
CA SER A 36 -2.27 4.92 1.72
C SER A 36 -0.98 4.55 2.46
N MET A 37 -0.77 3.26 2.74
CA MET A 37 0.44 2.76 3.38
C MET A 37 1.69 3.02 2.50
N ARG A 38 1.61 2.73 1.20
CA ARG A 38 2.71 3.02 0.27
C ARG A 38 3.07 4.51 0.25
N MET A 39 2.07 5.40 0.20
CA MET A 39 2.29 6.86 0.25
C MET A 39 3.00 7.28 1.55
N ALA A 40 2.57 6.75 2.69
CA ALA A 40 3.19 7.03 3.98
C ALA A 40 4.65 6.52 4.05
N LEU A 41 4.91 5.31 3.52
CA LEU A 41 6.26 4.75 3.48
C LEU A 41 7.19 5.50 2.49
N ILE A 42 6.65 6.00 1.37
CA ILE A 42 7.40 6.89 0.46
C ILE A 42 7.81 8.17 1.20
N ALA A 43 6.87 8.82 1.89
CA ALA A 43 7.14 10.05 2.64
C ALA A 43 8.21 9.85 3.73
N LYS A 44 8.32 8.64 4.27
CA LYS A 44 9.33 8.25 5.28
C LYS A 44 10.61 7.65 4.67
N ASN A 45 10.73 7.60 3.35
CA ASN A 45 11.85 6.95 2.65
C ASN A 45 12.04 5.46 3.06
N LYS A 46 10.93 4.72 3.27
CA LYS A 46 10.91 3.33 3.71
C LYS A 46 10.25 2.36 2.73
N LEU A 47 9.87 2.83 1.53
CA LEU A 47 9.20 1.99 0.54
C LEU A 47 10.00 0.74 0.17
N GLY A 48 11.34 0.87 0.12
CA GLY A 48 12.25 -0.22 -0.27
C GLY A 48 12.15 -1.48 0.59
N PHE A 49 11.62 -1.36 1.83
CA PHE A 49 11.41 -2.50 2.71
C PHE A 49 10.20 -3.38 2.34
N ILE A 50 9.26 -2.86 1.56
CA ILE A 50 8.06 -3.61 1.15
C ILE A 50 8.02 -3.94 -0.34
N ASP A 51 8.82 -3.28 -1.19
CA ASP A 51 8.89 -3.56 -2.62
C ASP A 51 10.10 -4.46 -3.00
N GLY A 52 10.95 -4.77 -2.02
CA GLY A 52 12.11 -5.65 -2.19
C GLY A 52 13.34 -4.99 -2.80
N THR A 53 13.33 -3.67 -3.02
CA THR A 53 14.50 -2.95 -3.54
C THR A 53 15.59 -2.76 -2.48
N LEU A 54 15.21 -2.85 -1.19
CA LEU A 54 16.13 -2.74 -0.06
C LEU A 54 16.09 -4.00 0.82
N THR A 55 17.00 -4.92 0.56
CA THR A 55 17.15 -6.19 1.29
C THR A 55 18.49 -6.24 2.04
N LEU A 56 18.67 -7.24 2.88
CA LEU A 56 19.97 -7.51 3.54
C LEU A 56 21.14 -7.68 2.53
N SER A 57 20.84 -8.11 1.30
CA SER A 57 21.83 -8.28 0.23
C SER A 57 22.11 -6.99 -0.54
N SER A 58 21.44 -5.90 -0.23
CA SER A 58 21.57 -4.63 -0.95
C SER A 58 22.96 -4.02 -0.74
N PRO A 59 23.55 -3.35 -1.75
CA PRO A 59 24.90 -2.78 -1.67
C PRO A 59 25.09 -1.77 -0.52
N ILE A 60 24.02 -1.13 -0.05
CA ILE A 60 24.04 -0.18 1.07
C ILE A 60 24.18 -0.89 2.44
N VAL A 61 23.91 -2.22 2.51
CA VAL A 61 23.89 -3.03 3.74
C VAL A 61 25.11 -3.91 3.82
N LYS A 62 26.34 -3.34 3.65
CA LYS A 62 27.59 -4.12 3.60
C LYS A 62 28.34 -4.17 4.92
N THR A 63 28.04 -3.29 5.87
CA THR A 63 28.74 -3.23 7.16
C THR A 63 27.85 -3.79 8.26
N SER A 64 28.46 -4.29 9.36
CA SER A 64 27.71 -4.75 10.54
C SER A 64 26.73 -3.69 11.03
N LEU A 65 27.16 -2.44 11.13
CA LEU A 65 26.34 -1.32 11.56
C LEU A 65 25.17 -1.05 10.60
N ALA A 66 25.38 -1.18 9.28
CA ALA A 66 24.31 -1.03 8.28
C ALA A 66 23.32 -2.20 8.34
N THR A 67 23.78 -3.40 8.66
CA THR A 67 22.91 -4.56 8.88
C THR A 67 22.01 -4.37 10.10
N GLU A 68 22.56 -3.91 11.21
CA GLU A 68 21.77 -3.60 12.41
C GLU A 68 20.74 -2.50 12.13
N ALA A 69 21.15 -1.42 11.45
CA ALA A 69 20.23 -0.35 11.05
C ALA A 69 19.14 -0.86 10.12
N TRP A 70 19.47 -1.76 9.18
CA TRP A 70 18.47 -2.38 8.31
C TRP A 70 17.45 -3.18 9.11
N VAL A 71 17.89 -4.02 10.04
CA VAL A 71 17.01 -4.81 10.91
C VAL A 71 16.09 -3.90 11.73
N HIS A 72 16.61 -2.83 12.32
CA HIS A 72 15.79 -1.88 13.07
C HIS A 72 14.74 -1.20 12.19
N CYS A 73 15.11 -0.77 10.98
CA CYS A 73 14.16 -0.18 10.03
C CYS A 73 13.10 -1.18 9.58
N ASP A 74 13.49 -2.44 9.27
CA ASP A 74 12.56 -3.49 8.89
C ASP A 74 11.52 -3.75 9.97
N LYS A 75 11.95 -3.90 11.24
CA LYS A 75 11.05 -4.09 12.37
C LYS A 75 10.15 -2.87 12.63
N MET A 76 10.66 -1.66 12.39
CA MET A 76 9.85 -0.45 12.47
C MET A 76 8.74 -0.46 11.43
N VAL A 77 9.07 -0.76 10.15
CA VAL A 77 8.08 -0.85 9.07
C VAL A 77 7.08 -1.98 9.34
N ALA A 78 7.54 -3.15 9.79
CA ALA A 78 6.67 -4.25 10.19
C ALA A 78 5.67 -3.84 11.30
N SER A 79 6.14 -3.11 12.31
CA SER A 79 5.30 -2.61 13.39
C SER A 79 4.23 -1.62 12.89
N TRP A 80 4.59 -0.72 11.99
CA TRP A 80 3.63 0.23 11.39
C TRP A 80 2.56 -0.49 10.57
N ILE A 81 2.92 -1.54 9.84
CA ILE A 81 1.95 -2.37 9.11
C ILE A 81 1.02 -3.06 10.12
N LEU A 82 1.57 -3.74 11.15
CA LEU A 82 0.79 -4.43 12.17
C LEU A 82 -0.19 -3.52 12.91
N ASN A 83 0.20 -2.26 13.20
CA ASN A 83 -0.65 -1.28 13.85
C ASN A 83 -1.75 -0.69 12.93
N SER A 84 -1.67 -0.96 11.63
CA SER A 84 -2.61 -0.45 10.62
C SER A 84 -3.53 -1.52 10.03
N VAL A 85 -3.58 -2.69 10.64
CA VAL A 85 -4.46 -3.80 10.24
C VAL A 85 -5.40 -4.16 11.40
N SER A 86 -6.52 -4.84 11.08
CA SER A 86 -7.42 -5.36 12.11
C SER A 86 -6.74 -6.42 12.98
N GLN A 87 -7.21 -6.61 14.22
CA GLN A 87 -6.67 -7.59 15.16
C GLN A 87 -6.64 -9.01 14.56
N GLU A 88 -7.66 -9.36 13.79
CA GLU A 88 -7.75 -10.67 13.12
C GLU A 88 -6.63 -10.86 12.10
N ILE A 89 -6.40 -9.85 11.27
CA ILE A 89 -5.31 -9.86 10.28
C ILE A 89 -3.96 -9.86 11.00
N ALA A 90 -3.77 -9.01 12.02
CA ALA A 90 -2.53 -8.91 12.78
C ALA A 90 -2.09 -10.25 13.35
N THR A 91 -3.01 -11.00 13.97
CA THR A 91 -2.72 -12.33 14.52
C THR A 91 -2.28 -13.34 13.47
N SER A 92 -2.71 -13.19 12.23
CA SER A 92 -2.36 -14.10 11.13
C SER A 92 -0.99 -13.83 10.51
N ILE A 93 -0.47 -12.60 10.62
CA ILE A 93 0.78 -12.17 9.98
C ILE A 93 1.93 -11.93 10.96
N VAL A 94 1.67 -11.95 12.27
CA VAL A 94 2.66 -11.62 13.32
C VAL A 94 3.88 -12.56 13.32
N TYR A 95 3.76 -13.76 12.76
CA TYR A 95 4.83 -14.75 12.69
C TYR A 95 5.76 -14.59 11.48
N LYS A 96 5.53 -13.58 10.65
CA LYS A 96 6.42 -13.26 9.52
C LYS A 96 7.65 -12.51 10.01
N ASP A 97 8.80 -12.82 9.41
CA ASP A 97 10.07 -12.28 9.88
C ASP A 97 10.40 -10.88 9.36
N THR A 98 9.93 -10.52 8.16
CA THR A 98 10.27 -9.25 7.52
C THR A 98 9.02 -8.45 7.09
N ALA A 99 9.18 -7.14 6.97
CA ALA A 99 8.14 -6.27 6.44
C ALA A 99 7.73 -6.66 5.01
N LEU A 100 8.70 -7.11 4.20
CA LEU A 100 8.45 -7.62 2.85
C LEU A 100 7.55 -8.87 2.85
N GLU A 101 7.83 -9.83 3.73
CA GLU A 101 7.02 -11.03 3.86
C GLU A 101 5.60 -10.71 4.31
N ILE A 102 5.43 -9.82 5.30
CA ILE A 102 4.12 -9.34 5.74
C ILE A 102 3.36 -8.72 4.56
N TRP A 103 4.02 -7.81 3.83
CA TRP A 103 3.41 -7.11 2.70
C TRP A 103 2.98 -8.04 1.57
N ASN A 104 3.84 -9.00 1.21
CA ASN A 104 3.56 -9.97 0.17
C ASN A 104 2.41 -10.91 0.56
N ASP A 105 2.38 -11.36 1.80
CA ASP A 105 1.32 -12.22 2.33
C ASP A 105 -0.05 -11.49 2.33
N LEU A 106 -0.09 -10.22 2.77
CA LEU A 106 -1.30 -9.40 2.69
C LEU A 106 -1.75 -9.21 1.24
N ARG A 107 -0.80 -8.90 0.35
CA ARG A 107 -1.08 -8.72 -1.08
C ARG A 107 -1.63 -10.00 -1.70
N GLU A 108 -1.02 -11.13 -1.46
CA GLU A 108 -1.42 -12.42 -2.04
C GLU A 108 -2.82 -12.82 -1.58
N ARG A 109 -3.10 -12.72 -0.29
CA ARG A 109 -4.40 -13.11 0.28
C ARG A 109 -5.53 -12.15 -0.05
N LEU A 110 -5.27 -10.84 -0.05
CA LEU A 110 -6.31 -9.83 -0.11
C LEU A 110 -6.45 -9.15 -1.48
N SER A 111 -5.49 -9.34 -2.41
CA SER A 111 -5.64 -8.85 -3.79
C SER A 111 -6.33 -9.85 -4.72
N LEU A 112 -6.38 -11.14 -4.37
CA LEU A 112 -6.96 -12.19 -5.19
C LEU A 112 -8.49 -12.35 -5.04
N GLY A 113 -9.10 -11.76 -4.01
CA GLY A 113 -10.55 -11.78 -3.78
C GLY A 113 -11.39 -10.91 -4.71
N ASN A 114 -10.77 -10.23 -5.65
CA ASN A 114 -11.32 -9.05 -6.34
C ASN A 114 -12.38 -9.31 -7.42
N GLY A 115 -12.62 -10.54 -7.83
CA GLY A 115 -13.61 -10.82 -8.90
C GLY A 115 -15.03 -10.43 -8.52
N GLN A 116 -15.44 -10.76 -7.31
CA GLN A 116 -16.77 -10.45 -6.78
C GLN A 116 -16.91 -8.95 -6.47
N GLU A 117 -15.88 -8.33 -5.91
CA GLU A 117 -15.84 -6.90 -5.62
C GLU A 117 -15.84 -6.05 -6.90
N VAL A 118 -15.04 -6.44 -7.91
CA VAL A 118 -15.06 -5.78 -9.22
C VAL A 118 -16.44 -5.86 -9.86
N PHE A 119 -17.10 -7.01 -9.78
CA PHE A 119 -18.47 -7.17 -10.29
C PHE A 119 -19.47 -6.29 -9.53
N GLN A 120 -19.36 -6.22 -8.20
CA GLN A 120 -20.21 -5.37 -7.38
C GLN A 120 -19.98 -3.89 -7.68
N LEU A 121 -18.73 -3.43 -7.80
CA LEU A 121 -18.39 -2.06 -8.19
C LEU A 121 -18.94 -1.69 -9.57
N GLN A 122 -18.82 -2.59 -10.54
CA GLN A 122 -19.41 -2.37 -11.87
C GLN A 122 -20.92 -2.24 -11.81
N LYS A 123 -21.59 -3.04 -10.99
CA LYS A 123 -23.02 -2.96 -10.77
C LYS A 123 -23.41 -1.64 -10.09
N ASP A 124 -22.66 -1.22 -9.07
CA ASP A 124 -22.90 0.01 -8.34
C ASP A 124 -22.73 1.24 -9.25
N ILE A 125 -21.66 1.27 -10.07
CA ILE A 125 -21.45 2.30 -11.09
C ILE A 125 -22.62 2.34 -12.10
N ALA A 126 -23.11 1.18 -12.54
CA ALA A 126 -24.20 1.10 -13.50
C ALA A 126 -25.57 1.50 -12.90
N SER A 127 -25.75 1.36 -11.58
CA SER A 127 -27.00 1.62 -10.88
C SER A 127 -27.05 2.99 -10.20
N ILE A 128 -25.90 3.67 -10.03
CA ILE A 128 -25.87 4.97 -9.35
C ILE A 128 -26.66 6.01 -10.12
N THR A 129 -27.59 6.67 -9.45
CA THR A 129 -28.40 7.75 -10.01
C THR A 129 -28.30 8.96 -9.09
N GLN A 130 -28.42 10.16 -9.66
CA GLN A 130 -28.38 11.40 -8.86
C GLN A 130 -29.48 11.47 -7.82
N GLY A 131 -30.70 11.00 -8.16
CA GLY A 131 -31.88 11.06 -7.28
C GLY A 131 -32.10 12.47 -6.70
N HIS A 132 -32.16 12.56 -5.36
CA HIS A 132 -32.33 13.84 -4.63
C HIS A 132 -30.98 14.42 -4.18
N SER A 133 -29.83 13.82 -4.55
CA SER A 133 -28.51 14.29 -4.16
C SER A 133 -28.09 15.53 -4.97
N SER A 134 -27.24 16.38 -4.39
CA SER A 134 -26.62 17.47 -5.15
C SER A 134 -25.72 16.90 -6.26
N ILE A 135 -25.54 17.63 -7.34
CA ILE A 135 -24.65 17.27 -8.45
C ILE A 135 -23.23 16.98 -7.92
N THR A 136 -22.76 17.79 -6.99
CA THR A 136 -21.43 17.61 -6.37
C THR A 136 -21.33 16.30 -5.60
N SER A 137 -22.35 15.97 -4.81
CA SER A 137 -22.37 14.71 -4.03
C SER A 137 -22.42 13.49 -4.96
N TYR A 138 -23.25 13.54 -6.00
CA TYR A 138 -23.31 12.49 -7.01
C TYR A 138 -21.97 12.28 -7.72
N PHE A 139 -21.32 13.37 -8.14
CA PHE A 139 -20.04 13.32 -8.82
C PHE A 139 -18.93 12.76 -7.93
N ILE A 140 -18.89 13.14 -6.64
CA ILE A 140 -17.95 12.59 -5.67
C ILE A 140 -18.16 11.08 -5.52
N GLN A 141 -19.39 10.62 -5.35
CA GLN A 141 -19.69 9.19 -5.21
C GLN A 141 -19.30 8.39 -6.45
N LEU A 142 -19.60 8.92 -7.63
CA LEU A 142 -19.22 8.30 -8.90
C LEU A 142 -17.70 8.18 -9.05
N ASN A 143 -16.97 9.26 -8.72
CA ASN A 143 -15.49 9.24 -8.78
C ASN A 143 -14.90 8.23 -7.79
N VAL A 144 -15.42 8.13 -6.58
CA VAL A 144 -14.97 7.13 -5.58
C VAL A 144 -15.10 5.71 -6.13
N LEU A 145 -16.25 5.38 -6.74
CA LEU A 145 -16.48 4.06 -7.34
C LEU A 145 -15.54 3.79 -8.54
N TRP A 146 -15.30 4.79 -9.38
CA TRP A 146 -14.37 4.70 -10.50
C TRP A 146 -12.91 4.51 -10.02
N ASP A 147 -12.48 5.27 -9.04
CA ASP A 147 -11.14 5.16 -8.46
C ASP A 147 -10.92 3.78 -7.83
N GLN A 148 -11.93 3.25 -7.13
CA GLN A 148 -11.88 1.90 -6.58
C GLN A 148 -11.77 0.85 -7.70
N LEU A 149 -12.57 0.95 -8.76
CA LEU A 149 -12.52 0.04 -9.89
C LEU A 149 -11.16 0.08 -10.61
N GLN A 150 -10.58 1.26 -10.79
CA GLN A 150 -9.25 1.43 -11.38
C GLN A 150 -8.14 0.83 -10.52
N ASN A 151 -8.26 0.86 -9.20
CA ASN A 151 -7.30 0.22 -8.30
C ASN A 151 -7.31 -1.31 -8.44
N PHE A 152 -8.47 -1.91 -8.71
CA PHE A 152 -8.59 -3.36 -8.96
C PHE A 152 -8.18 -3.77 -10.38
N ARG A 153 -8.45 -2.92 -11.36
CA ARG A 153 -8.11 -3.13 -12.78
C ARG A 153 -7.45 -1.88 -13.34
N PRO A 154 -6.13 -1.67 -13.09
CA PRO A 154 -5.42 -0.59 -13.74
C PRO A 154 -5.57 -0.74 -15.26
N PHE A 155 -5.90 0.35 -15.94
CA PHE A 155 -5.96 0.34 -17.40
C PHE A 155 -4.63 -0.17 -17.97
N PRO A 156 -4.67 -1.07 -18.96
CA PRO A 156 -3.45 -1.55 -19.58
C PRO A 156 -2.69 -0.37 -20.17
N MET A 157 -1.49 -0.11 -19.65
CA MET A 157 -0.59 0.89 -20.22
C MET A 157 0.01 0.33 -21.50
N CYS A 158 -0.07 1.06 -22.57
CA CYS A 158 0.60 0.67 -23.80
C CYS A 158 2.12 0.82 -23.66
N SER A 159 2.84 -0.28 -23.73
CA SER A 159 4.31 -0.33 -23.69
C SER A 159 4.98 -0.37 -25.07
N CYS A 160 4.21 -0.30 -26.16
CA CYS A 160 4.75 -0.52 -27.51
C CYS A 160 5.55 0.68 -28.07
N GLY A 161 5.41 1.89 -27.51
CA GLY A 161 6.14 3.11 -27.93
C GLY A 161 5.77 3.66 -29.31
N PHE A 162 4.96 2.93 -30.09
CA PHE A 162 4.62 3.26 -31.49
C PHE A 162 3.13 3.40 -31.77
N CYS A 163 2.26 3.05 -30.84
CA CYS A 163 0.82 3.12 -31.09
C CYS A 163 0.24 4.51 -30.80
N THR A 164 -0.77 4.89 -31.56
CA THR A 164 -1.56 6.11 -31.38
C THR A 164 -2.76 5.91 -30.47
N CYS A 165 -2.73 4.87 -29.61
CA CYS A 165 -3.89 4.45 -28.81
C CYS A 165 -4.18 5.35 -27.62
N ASN A 166 -3.30 6.31 -27.25
CA ASN A 166 -3.41 7.20 -26.09
C ASN A 166 -3.77 6.50 -24.74
N LEU A 167 -3.54 5.19 -24.64
CA LEU A 167 -3.72 4.43 -23.42
C LEU A 167 -2.54 4.71 -22.48
N GLY A 168 -2.55 5.85 -21.78
CA GLY A 168 -1.47 6.19 -20.85
C GLY A 168 -1.23 7.69 -20.66
N GLN A 169 -2.13 8.54 -21.14
CA GLN A 169 -2.14 9.95 -20.75
C GLN A 169 -3.24 10.22 -19.73
#